data_dd635b9e68b6b96fd07bea2430283f9c
#
_entry.id   dd635b9e68b6b96fd07bea2430283f9c
#
_cell.length_a   1.000
_cell.length_b   1.000
_cell.length_c   1.000
_cell.angle_alpha   90.00
_cell.angle_beta   90.00
_cell.angle_gamma   90.00
#
_symmetry.space_group_name_H-M   'P 1'
#
loop_
_entity.id
_entity.type
_entity.pdbx_description
1 polymer ?
#
loop_
_entity_poly.entity_id
_entity_poly.type
_entity_poly.pdbx_seq_one_letter_code
_entity_poly.pdbx_strand_id
1 'polypeptide(L)'
;MTIPNRDKPWLIRTYAGHSTAEKSNELYRTNLARGQTGLSVAFDLPTQTGYDSDHVLAKGEVGKVGVPISHLGDMRTLFDGIPLDRMNTSMTINAPAAWLLSLYIATAEAQGVDRSKLQGTTQNDIIKEYLSRGTYIFPPEPSLRLITDVAAYTGKHLPKWNPMNVCSYHLQEAGATPEQELAFALATACAVLDDLKVKVPPADFPAMAGRMSFFVNAGIRFVTELCKMRAFTALWDELLETRYGITDARFRRFRY
;
A
#
# COMPACT_ATOMS: atom_id res chain seq x y z
N MET A 1 -24.16 -8.65 -17.83
CA MET A 1 -23.15 -7.83 -17.13
C MET A 1 -22.85 -6.64 -18.03
N THR A 2 -23.35 -5.46 -17.73
CA THR A 2 -23.03 -4.24 -18.48
C THR A 2 -21.62 -3.79 -18.07
N ILE A 3 -20.71 -3.71 -19.02
CA ILE A 3 -19.39 -3.08 -18.79
C ILE A 3 -19.67 -1.60 -18.51
N PRO A 4 -19.27 -1.09 -17.34
CA PRO A 4 -19.47 0.33 -17.05
C PRO A 4 -18.77 1.18 -18.11
N ASN A 5 -19.50 2.13 -18.68
CA ASN A 5 -18.87 3.13 -19.55
C ASN A 5 -17.88 3.92 -18.71
N ARG A 6 -16.59 3.88 -19.06
CA ARG A 6 -15.55 4.59 -18.33
C ARG A 6 -15.20 5.86 -19.08
N ASP A 7 -15.69 6.97 -18.57
CA ASP A 7 -15.34 8.29 -19.09
C ASP A 7 -13.89 8.70 -18.80
N LYS A 8 -13.21 7.94 -17.92
CA LYS A 8 -11.81 8.19 -17.55
C LYS A 8 -10.95 6.99 -17.91
N PRO A 9 -9.74 7.22 -18.48
CA PRO A 9 -8.80 6.14 -18.77
C PRO A 9 -8.33 5.47 -17.47
N TRP A 10 -7.78 4.26 -17.58
CA TRP A 10 -7.17 3.56 -16.47
C TRP A 10 -5.91 4.30 -15.99
N LEU A 11 -5.61 4.16 -14.70
CA LEU A 11 -4.31 4.55 -14.18
C LEU A 11 -3.26 3.56 -14.70
N ILE A 12 -2.30 4.08 -15.44
CA ILE A 12 -1.16 3.33 -15.95
C ILE A 12 0.05 3.65 -15.08
N ARG A 13 0.63 2.62 -14.46
CA ARG A 13 1.80 2.74 -13.59
C ARG A 13 2.82 1.68 -13.94
N THR A 14 4.10 2.07 -13.89
CA THR A 14 5.22 1.13 -13.87
C THR A 14 5.77 1.07 -12.45
N TYR A 15 5.95 -0.13 -11.91
CA TYR A 15 6.68 -0.33 -10.66
C TYR A 15 8.16 -0.07 -10.93
N ALA A 16 8.70 1.01 -10.40
CA ALA A 16 10.02 1.50 -10.75
C ALA A 16 10.71 2.20 -9.57
N GLY A 17 12.02 2.08 -9.57
CA GLY A 17 12.96 2.69 -8.64
C GLY A 17 14.31 1.99 -8.80
N HIS A 18 15.40 2.75 -8.82
CA HIS A 18 16.74 2.18 -8.95
C HIS A 18 17.82 3.22 -8.63
N SER A 19 19.01 2.76 -8.36
CA SER A 19 20.24 3.55 -8.25
C SER A 19 20.16 4.67 -7.22
N THR A 20 19.70 5.86 -7.62
CA THR A 20 19.58 7.04 -6.75
C THR A 20 18.22 7.71 -6.91
N ALA A 21 17.90 8.66 -6.02
CA ALA A 21 16.68 9.44 -6.11
C ALA A 21 16.61 10.25 -7.41
N GLU A 22 17.74 10.83 -7.86
CA GLU A 22 17.84 11.59 -9.12
C GLU A 22 17.55 10.70 -10.33
N LYS A 23 18.18 9.52 -10.40
CA LYS A 23 17.99 8.59 -11.52
C LYS A 23 16.58 8.05 -11.57
N SER A 24 15.99 7.78 -10.43
CA SER A 24 14.59 7.35 -10.33
C SER A 24 13.63 8.47 -10.71
N ASN A 25 13.91 9.72 -10.35
CA ASN A 25 13.15 10.90 -10.80
C ASN A 25 13.19 11.06 -12.32
N GLU A 26 14.38 10.98 -12.94
CA GLU A 26 14.54 11.02 -14.41
C GLU A 26 13.65 9.95 -15.09
N LEU A 27 13.64 8.71 -14.55
CA LEU A 27 12.83 7.64 -15.07
C LEU A 27 11.33 7.94 -14.92
N TYR A 28 10.88 8.42 -13.75
CA TYR A 28 9.48 8.76 -13.52
C TYR A 28 9.00 9.85 -14.46
N ARG A 29 9.76 10.94 -14.61
CA ARG A 29 9.42 12.02 -15.51
C ARG A 29 9.38 11.57 -16.97
N THR A 30 10.30 10.71 -17.38
CA THR A 30 10.31 10.11 -18.72
C THR A 30 9.05 9.26 -18.96
N ASN A 31 8.67 8.44 -18.00
CA ASN A 31 7.49 7.58 -18.10
C ASN A 31 6.19 8.41 -18.13
N LEU A 32 6.10 9.46 -17.30
CA LEU A 32 4.97 10.38 -17.31
C LEU A 32 4.84 11.11 -18.66
N ALA A 33 5.96 11.57 -19.24
CA ALA A 33 5.98 12.21 -20.56
C ALA A 33 5.55 11.24 -21.68
N ARG A 34 5.69 9.92 -21.47
CA ARG A 34 5.25 8.87 -22.41
C ARG A 34 3.82 8.38 -22.18
N GLY A 35 3.07 9.04 -21.30
CA GLY A 35 1.65 8.74 -21.08
C GLY A 35 1.31 7.89 -19.85
N GLN A 36 2.28 7.61 -18.98
CA GLN A 36 1.99 7.05 -17.66
C GLN A 36 1.17 8.06 -16.84
N THR A 37 0.16 7.59 -16.10
CA THR A 37 -0.81 8.47 -15.41
C THR A 37 -0.76 8.37 -13.89
N GLY A 38 0.12 7.56 -13.34
CA GLY A 38 0.36 7.42 -11.91
C GLY A 38 1.76 6.86 -11.65
N LEU A 39 2.15 6.79 -10.40
CA LEU A 39 3.45 6.30 -9.98
C LEU A 39 3.32 5.04 -9.11
N SER A 40 4.29 4.15 -9.22
CA SER A 40 4.45 3.01 -8.31
C SER A 40 5.92 2.90 -7.92
N VAL A 41 6.22 3.25 -6.67
CA VAL A 41 7.59 3.38 -6.18
C VAL A 41 8.12 2.06 -5.67
N ALA A 42 9.24 1.62 -6.23
CA ALA A 42 10.06 0.53 -5.72
C ALA A 42 11.17 1.09 -4.83
N PHE A 43 11.17 0.75 -3.55
CA PHE A 43 12.24 1.11 -2.61
C PHE A 43 13.26 -0.02 -2.52
N ASP A 44 14.53 0.31 -2.27
CA ASP A 44 15.58 -0.68 -2.08
C ASP A 44 15.47 -1.42 -0.74
N LEU A 45 16.23 -2.49 -0.57
CA LEU A 45 16.17 -3.31 0.65
C LEU A 45 16.58 -2.55 1.91
N PRO A 46 17.64 -1.73 1.92
CA PRO A 46 17.96 -0.91 3.09
C PRO A 46 16.79 -0.04 3.52
N THR A 47 16.18 0.71 2.60
CA THR A 47 14.99 1.52 2.88
C THR A 47 13.85 0.68 3.44
N GLN A 48 13.59 -0.51 2.88
CA GLN A 48 12.51 -1.40 3.34
C GLN A 48 12.73 -1.96 4.74
N THR A 49 14.00 -2.10 5.16
CA THR A 49 14.39 -2.64 6.47
C THR A 49 14.82 -1.57 7.47
N GLY A 50 14.67 -0.28 7.11
CA GLY A 50 14.91 0.85 8.00
C GLY A 50 16.37 1.20 8.19
N TYR A 51 17.25 0.84 7.25
CA TYR A 51 18.65 1.24 7.27
C TYR A 51 18.89 2.42 6.33
N ASP A 52 19.71 3.36 6.78
CA ASP A 52 20.26 4.41 5.94
C ASP A 52 21.29 3.84 4.94
N SER A 53 21.49 4.53 3.83
CA SER A 53 22.35 4.03 2.74
C SER A 53 23.83 3.89 3.12
N ASP A 54 24.30 4.58 4.15
CA ASP A 54 25.66 4.51 4.67
C ASP A 54 25.86 3.45 5.75
N HIS A 55 24.77 2.79 6.18
CA HIS A 55 24.86 1.74 7.20
C HIS A 55 25.63 0.52 6.69
N VAL A 56 26.43 -0.09 7.57
CA VAL A 56 27.30 -1.23 7.19
C VAL A 56 26.51 -2.40 6.57
N LEU A 57 25.29 -2.68 7.03
CA LEU A 57 24.43 -3.73 6.51
C LEU A 57 23.76 -3.39 5.18
N ALA A 58 23.76 -2.11 4.77
CA ALA A 58 23.22 -1.68 3.49
C ALA A 58 24.20 -1.92 2.32
N LYS A 59 25.47 -2.21 2.62
CA LYS A 59 26.53 -2.34 1.61
C LYS A 59 26.19 -3.40 0.57
N GLY A 60 26.16 -2.99 -0.69
CA GLY A 60 25.88 -3.86 -1.83
C GLY A 60 24.40 -4.01 -2.19
N GLU A 61 23.48 -3.42 -1.41
CA GLU A 61 22.04 -3.45 -1.68
C GLU A 61 21.44 -2.08 -2.00
N VAL A 62 22.19 -0.99 -1.74
CA VAL A 62 21.72 0.38 -2.00
C VAL A 62 21.44 0.59 -3.48
N GLY A 63 20.22 1.01 -3.81
CA GLY A 63 19.79 1.32 -5.17
C GLY A 63 19.67 0.12 -6.12
N LYS A 64 19.80 -1.12 -5.63
CA LYS A 64 19.87 -2.33 -6.47
C LYS A 64 18.49 -2.79 -6.95
N VAL A 65 17.52 -2.91 -6.04
CA VAL A 65 16.16 -3.40 -6.35
C VAL A 65 15.10 -2.31 -6.19
N GLY A 66 15.50 -1.09 -6.00
CA GLY A 66 14.63 0.06 -5.79
C GLY A 66 15.43 1.32 -5.51
N VAL A 67 14.74 2.42 -5.24
CA VAL A 67 15.33 3.71 -4.90
C VAL A 67 15.67 3.78 -3.40
N PRO A 68 16.89 4.20 -3.02
CA PRO A 68 17.24 4.47 -1.64
C PRO A 68 16.63 5.80 -1.17
N ILE A 69 15.97 5.78 -0.01
CA ILE A 69 15.43 6.97 0.65
C ILE A 69 15.83 6.92 2.12
N SER A 70 16.85 7.69 2.48
CA SER A 70 17.32 7.79 3.86
C SER A 70 16.74 9.00 4.60
N HIS A 71 16.42 10.08 3.88
CA HIS A 71 15.96 11.33 4.49
C HIS A 71 15.04 12.15 3.58
N LEU A 72 14.53 13.28 4.09
CA LEU A 72 13.61 14.17 3.38
C LEU A 72 14.22 14.73 2.07
N GLY A 73 15.53 14.94 2.03
CA GLY A 73 16.23 15.39 0.83
C GLY A 73 16.06 14.44 -0.34
N ASP A 74 16.25 13.14 -0.09
CA ASP A 74 16.06 12.09 -1.12
C ASP A 74 14.62 12.05 -1.62
N MET A 75 13.65 12.16 -0.69
CA MET A 75 12.23 12.17 -1.06
C MET A 75 11.87 13.39 -1.92
N ARG A 76 12.41 14.57 -1.59
CA ARG A 76 12.24 15.79 -2.39
C ARG A 76 12.85 15.63 -3.79
N THR A 77 14.05 15.09 -3.87
CA THR A 77 14.72 14.80 -5.13
C THR A 77 13.94 13.80 -5.98
N LEU A 78 13.43 12.72 -5.34
CA LEU A 78 12.64 11.69 -6.04
C LEU A 78 11.39 12.27 -6.72
N PHE A 79 10.73 13.24 -6.09
CA PHE A 79 9.49 13.85 -6.59
C PHE A 79 9.65 15.27 -7.15
N ASP A 80 10.90 15.68 -7.41
CA ASP A 80 11.15 16.99 -8.01
C ASP A 80 10.49 17.14 -9.39
N GLY A 81 9.77 18.26 -9.58
CA GLY A 81 9.04 18.54 -10.81
C GLY A 81 7.84 17.63 -11.11
N ILE A 82 7.40 16.80 -10.15
CA ILE A 82 6.22 15.93 -10.29
C ILE A 82 5.04 16.53 -9.51
N PRO A 83 3.89 16.80 -10.17
CA PRO A 83 2.73 17.45 -9.53
C PRO A 83 1.97 16.45 -8.62
N LEU A 84 2.29 16.41 -7.33
CA LEU A 84 1.75 15.43 -6.37
C LEU A 84 0.25 15.57 -6.11
N ASP A 85 -0.33 16.75 -6.35
CA ASP A 85 -1.78 16.99 -6.28
C ASP A 85 -2.59 16.26 -7.35
N ARG A 86 -1.94 15.88 -8.46
CA ARG A 86 -2.54 15.21 -9.61
C ARG A 86 -2.09 13.77 -9.80
N MET A 87 -0.98 13.38 -9.16
CA MET A 87 -0.45 12.03 -9.27
C MET A 87 -1.07 11.09 -8.24
N ASN A 88 -1.49 9.91 -8.71
CA ASN A 88 -1.80 8.80 -7.81
C ASN A 88 -0.50 8.00 -7.60
N THR A 89 0.02 8.02 -6.36
CA THR A 89 1.31 7.41 -6.02
C THR A 89 1.11 6.18 -5.15
N SER A 90 1.50 5.02 -5.67
CA SER A 90 1.55 3.77 -4.90
C SER A 90 2.96 3.57 -4.34
N MET A 91 3.05 3.22 -3.07
CA MET A 91 4.30 2.90 -2.39
C MET A 91 4.25 1.45 -1.90
N THR A 92 5.09 0.60 -2.49
CA THR A 92 5.26 -0.79 -2.03
C THR A 92 6.21 -0.80 -0.85
N ILE A 93 5.69 -0.41 0.31
CA ILE A 93 6.46 -0.25 1.55
C ILE A 93 5.63 -0.70 2.75
N ASN A 94 6.26 -1.35 3.72
CA ASN A 94 5.62 -1.98 4.86
C ASN A 94 6.17 -1.48 6.20
N ALA A 95 7.24 -2.04 6.72
CA ALA A 95 7.76 -1.67 8.03
C ALA A 95 8.02 -0.16 8.22
N PRO A 96 8.70 0.56 7.29
CA PRO A 96 8.90 2.00 7.38
C PRO A 96 7.79 2.82 6.68
N ALA A 97 6.59 2.25 6.42
CA ALA A 97 5.52 2.94 5.69
C ALA A 97 5.10 4.26 6.34
N ALA A 98 4.99 4.32 7.66
CA ALA A 98 4.67 5.53 8.39
C ALA A 98 5.71 6.63 8.16
N TRP A 99 6.98 6.26 8.18
CA TRP A 99 8.11 7.14 7.94
C TRP A 99 8.11 7.70 6.51
N LEU A 100 8.07 6.82 5.51
CA LEU A 100 8.11 7.24 4.11
C LEU A 100 6.86 8.02 3.68
N LEU A 101 5.69 7.70 4.22
CA LEU A 101 4.48 8.49 4.00
C LEU A 101 4.63 9.90 4.60
N SER A 102 5.24 10.03 5.78
CA SER A 102 5.50 11.33 6.39
C SER A 102 6.46 12.19 5.55
N LEU A 103 7.52 11.59 5.02
CA LEU A 103 8.45 12.27 4.10
C LEU A 103 7.75 12.71 2.80
N TYR A 104 6.86 11.87 2.26
CA TYR A 104 6.07 12.17 1.07
C TYR A 104 5.11 13.35 1.31
N ILE A 105 4.40 13.37 2.45
CA ILE A 105 3.51 14.48 2.83
C ILE A 105 4.32 15.78 2.98
N ALA A 106 5.44 15.74 3.70
CA ALA A 106 6.31 16.90 3.87
C ALA A 106 6.88 17.42 2.54
N THR A 107 7.16 16.52 1.60
CA THR A 107 7.58 16.88 0.23
C THR A 107 6.46 17.59 -0.52
N ALA A 108 5.23 17.07 -0.45
CA ALA A 108 4.07 17.67 -1.09
C ALA A 108 3.76 19.05 -0.52
N GLU A 109 3.80 19.22 0.79
CA GLU A 109 3.60 20.51 1.46
C GLU A 109 4.68 21.53 1.07
N ALA A 110 5.93 21.10 0.93
CA ALA A 110 7.01 21.95 0.44
C ALA A 110 6.81 22.39 -1.02
N GLN A 111 6.06 21.60 -1.82
CA GLN A 111 5.61 21.98 -3.18
C GLN A 111 4.35 22.86 -3.17
N GLY A 112 3.80 23.23 -2.00
CA GLY A 112 2.56 23.99 -1.86
C GLY A 112 1.28 23.16 -2.09
N VAL A 113 1.39 21.84 -2.05
CA VAL A 113 0.25 20.92 -2.22
C VAL A 113 -0.43 20.68 -0.88
N ASP A 114 -1.74 20.93 -0.81
CA ASP A 114 -2.56 20.55 0.33
C ASP A 114 -2.61 19.01 0.45
N ARG A 115 -2.32 18.49 1.64
CA ARG A 115 -2.30 17.05 1.92
C ARG A 115 -3.64 16.37 1.60
N SER A 116 -4.76 17.06 1.71
CA SER A 116 -6.08 16.51 1.38
C SER A 116 -6.26 16.16 -0.10
N LYS A 117 -5.41 16.71 -0.98
CA LYS A 117 -5.39 16.40 -2.41
C LYS A 117 -4.60 15.14 -2.75
N LEU A 118 -3.69 14.72 -1.85
CA LEU A 118 -2.85 13.56 -2.08
C LEU A 118 -3.70 12.30 -2.26
N GLN A 119 -3.35 11.51 -3.27
CA GLN A 119 -4.03 10.26 -3.60
C GLN A 119 -3.00 9.16 -3.89
N GLY A 120 -3.25 8.00 -3.36
CA GLY A 120 -2.30 6.90 -3.49
C GLY A 120 -2.58 5.75 -2.53
N THR A 121 -1.56 4.94 -2.35
CA THR A 121 -1.61 3.75 -1.49
C THR A 121 -0.25 3.53 -0.84
N THR A 122 -0.21 3.29 0.45
CA THR A 122 0.87 2.56 1.11
C THR A 122 0.46 1.11 1.27
N GLN A 123 1.35 0.17 0.93
CA GLN A 123 1.05 -1.25 1.17
C GLN A 123 0.84 -1.50 2.66
N ASN A 124 1.79 -1.10 3.49
CA ASN A 124 1.64 -1.05 4.95
C ASN A 124 1.13 -2.36 5.56
N ASP A 125 1.40 -3.50 4.91
CA ASP A 125 1.10 -4.83 5.41
C ASP A 125 2.35 -5.41 6.08
N ILE A 126 2.56 -5.07 7.36
CA ILE A 126 3.74 -5.55 8.09
C ILE A 126 3.54 -7.00 8.54
N ILE A 127 2.31 -7.45 8.74
CA ILE A 127 2.01 -8.81 9.22
C ILE A 127 2.56 -9.86 8.24
N LYS A 128 2.37 -9.68 6.93
CA LYS A 128 2.89 -10.62 5.93
C LYS A 128 4.42 -10.70 5.90
N GLU A 129 5.11 -9.69 6.40
CA GLU A 129 6.57 -9.71 6.48
C GLU A 129 7.05 -10.78 7.46
N TYR A 130 6.33 -11.01 8.57
CA TYR A 130 6.62 -12.10 9.49
C TYR A 130 6.23 -13.47 8.93
N LEU A 131 5.19 -13.51 8.10
CA LEU A 131 4.66 -14.77 7.59
C LEU A 131 5.48 -15.32 6.42
N SER A 132 6.03 -14.45 5.56
CA SER A 132 6.61 -14.92 4.29
C SER A 132 7.78 -14.13 3.72
N ARG A 133 7.89 -12.79 3.95
CA ARG A 133 8.86 -11.98 3.20
C ARG A 133 10.10 -11.58 4.00
N GLY A 134 9.99 -11.33 5.29
CA GLY A 134 11.12 -11.13 6.20
C GLY A 134 11.66 -9.69 6.32
N THR A 135 11.05 -8.69 5.68
CA THR A 135 11.50 -7.28 5.77
C THR A 135 10.78 -6.52 6.88
N TYR A 136 10.80 -7.02 8.10
CA TYR A 136 10.26 -6.36 9.29
C TYR A 136 11.36 -5.62 10.07
N ILE A 137 10.96 -4.63 10.88
CA ILE A 137 11.86 -3.82 11.73
C ILE A 137 11.52 -4.02 13.20
N PHE A 138 10.25 -3.93 13.56
CA PHE A 138 9.77 -3.99 14.94
C PHE A 138 9.04 -5.31 15.21
N PRO A 139 8.87 -5.73 16.49
CA PRO A 139 8.05 -6.87 16.86
C PRO A 139 6.59 -6.76 16.34
N PRO A 140 5.82 -7.87 16.31
CA PRO A 140 4.46 -7.88 15.72
C PRO A 140 3.48 -6.86 16.30
N GLU A 141 3.42 -6.73 17.62
CA GLU A 141 2.47 -5.83 18.29
C GLU A 141 2.74 -4.33 17.99
N PRO A 142 3.97 -3.79 18.14
CA PRO A 142 4.29 -2.44 17.68
C PRO A 142 4.05 -2.24 16.19
N SER A 143 4.27 -3.27 15.36
CA SER A 143 4.03 -3.23 13.92
C SER A 143 2.55 -3.07 13.60
N LEU A 144 1.67 -3.83 14.29
CA LEU A 144 0.22 -3.69 14.15
C LEU A 144 -0.25 -2.27 14.54
N ARG A 145 0.32 -1.74 15.63
CA ARG A 145 0.03 -0.36 16.05
C ARG A 145 0.41 0.65 14.96
N LEU A 146 1.59 0.53 14.33
CA LEU A 146 2.01 1.41 13.24
C LEU A 146 1.07 1.34 12.04
N ILE A 147 0.61 0.14 11.66
CA ILE A 147 -0.37 -0.03 10.57
C ILE A 147 -1.63 0.79 10.84
N THR A 148 -2.19 0.66 12.03
CA THR A 148 -3.46 1.29 12.38
C THR A 148 -3.32 2.79 12.69
N ASP A 149 -2.16 3.24 13.18
CA ASP A 149 -1.86 4.66 13.33
C ASP A 149 -1.81 5.36 11.96
N VAL A 150 -1.21 4.73 10.94
CA VAL A 150 -1.23 5.21 9.54
C VAL A 150 -2.67 5.25 9.02
N ALA A 151 -3.47 4.21 9.29
CA ALA A 151 -4.87 4.15 8.85
C ALA A 151 -5.71 5.26 9.49
N ALA A 152 -5.58 5.47 10.81
CA ALA A 152 -6.29 6.52 11.53
C ALA A 152 -5.89 7.93 11.04
N TYR A 153 -4.58 8.16 10.88
CA TYR A 153 -4.06 9.44 10.39
C TYR A 153 -4.56 9.75 8.96
N THR A 154 -4.41 8.80 8.06
CA THR A 154 -4.82 9.00 6.66
C THR A 154 -6.33 9.13 6.50
N GLY A 155 -7.11 8.39 7.30
CA GLY A 155 -8.56 8.53 7.36
C GLY A 155 -9.01 9.95 7.65
N LYS A 156 -8.29 10.64 8.53
CA LYS A 156 -8.59 12.00 8.95
C LYS A 156 -8.01 13.08 8.02
N HIS A 157 -6.80 12.89 7.52
CA HIS A 157 -6.03 13.97 6.87
C HIS A 157 -5.82 13.79 5.38
N LEU A 158 -5.89 12.55 4.86
CA LEU A 158 -5.68 12.21 3.46
C LEU A 158 -6.90 11.46 2.88
N PRO A 159 -8.02 12.16 2.62
CA PRO A 159 -9.29 11.54 2.26
C PRO A 159 -9.25 10.66 0.99
N LYS A 160 -8.25 10.74 0.17
CA LYS A 160 -8.08 9.95 -1.07
C LYS A 160 -6.95 8.91 -0.99
N TRP A 161 -6.38 8.69 0.22
CA TRP A 161 -5.29 7.73 0.43
C TRP A 161 -5.82 6.36 0.84
N ASN A 162 -5.29 5.29 0.29
CA ASN A 162 -5.53 3.93 0.76
C ASN A 162 -4.43 3.57 1.78
N PRO A 163 -4.77 3.42 3.06
CA PRO A 163 -3.77 3.29 4.12
C PRO A 163 -3.11 1.93 4.17
N MET A 164 -3.78 0.91 3.62
CA MET A 164 -3.31 -0.46 3.66
C MET A 164 -3.77 -1.24 2.43
N ASN A 165 -2.87 -2.10 1.97
CA ASN A 165 -3.14 -3.11 0.96
C ASN A 165 -2.69 -4.47 1.52
N VAL A 166 -3.64 -5.30 1.94
CA VAL A 166 -3.35 -6.66 2.41
C VAL A 166 -2.76 -7.47 1.26
N CYS A 167 -1.53 -7.95 1.44
CA CYS A 167 -0.77 -8.56 0.37
C CYS A 167 -0.60 -10.07 0.60
N SER A 168 -1.47 -10.88 0.01
CA SER A 168 -1.40 -12.34 0.10
C SER A 168 -0.53 -13.00 -0.98
N TYR A 169 -0.12 -12.24 -1.99
CA TYR A 169 0.76 -12.72 -3.05
C TYR A 169 1.99 -13.46 -2.52
N HIS A 170 2.69 -12.90 -1.53
CA HIS A 170 3.89 -13.50 -0.94
C HIS A 170 3.60 -14.82 -0.20
N LEU A 171 2.39 -14.99 0.35
CA LEU A 171 2.00 -16.23 1.01
C LEU A 171 1.90 -17.37 -0.01
N GLN A 172 1.30 -17.11 -1.17
CA GLN A 172 1.23 -18.09 -2.24
C GLN A 172 2.62 -18.43 -2.80
N GLU A 173 3.48 -17.43 -3.00
CA GLU A 173 4.86 -17.67 -3.43
C GLU A 173 5.66 -18.48 -2.39
N ALA A 174 5.29 -18.40 -1.11
CA ALA A 174 5.83 -19.24 -0.04
C ALA A 174 5.18 -20.63 0.05
N GLY A 175 4.20 -20.95 -0.84
CA GLY A 175 3.59 -22.27 -0.94
C GLY A 175 2.19 -22.41 -0.35
N ALA A 176 1.53 -21.30 0.04
CA ALA A 176 0.14 -21.37 0.50
C ALA A 176 -0.81 -21.82 -0.63
N THR A 177 -1.77 -22.70 -0.29
CA THR A 177 -2.85 -23.06 -1.20
C THR A 177 -3.82 -21.87 -1.40
N PRO A 178 -4.68 -21.89 -2.44
CA PRO A 178 -5.67 -20.83 -2.63
C PRO A 178 -6.57 -20.59 -1.41
N GLU A 179 -6.94 -21.66 -0.71
CA GLU A 179 -7.76 -21.60 0.53
C GLU A 179 -6.97 -20.97 1.68
N GLN A 180 -5.70 -21.33 1.83
CA GLN A 180 -4.81 -20.76 2.84
C GLN A 180 -4.52 -19.28 2.54
N GLU A 181 -4.28 -18.93 1.28
CA GLU A 181 -4.10 -17.53 0.87
C GLU A 181 -5.32 -16.68 1.29
N LEU A 182 -6.53 -17.17 0.97
CA LEU A 182 -7.77 -16.50 1.32
C LEU A 182 -7.93 -16.37 2.85
N ALA A 183 -7.73 -17.46 3.59
CA ALA A 183 -7.87 -17.48 5.04
C ALA A 183 -6.88 -16.53 5.73
N PHE A 184 -5.61 -16.56 5.35
CA PHE A 184 -4.58 -15.72 5.96
C PHE A 184 -4.75 -14.24 5.60
N ALA A 185 -5.15 -13.92 4.36
CA ALA A 185 -5.42 -12.55 3.96
C ALA A 185 -6.58 -11.95 4.77
N LEU A 186 -7.68 -12.68 4.91
CA LEU A 186 -8.83 -12.22 5.70
C LEU A 186 -8.51 -12.15 7.19
N ALA A 187 -7.73 -13.10 7.73
CA ALA A 187 -7.27 -13.05 9.13
C ALA A 187 -6.38 -11.82 9.38
N THR A 188 -5.46 -11.51 8.46
CA THR A 188 -4.63 -10.28 8.53
C THR A 188 -5.51 -9.02 8.52
N ALA A 189 -6.49 -8.97 7.61
CA ALA A 189 -7.43 -7.85 7.55
C ALA A 189 -8.23 -7.71 8.85
N CYS A 190 -8.72 -8.82 9.42
CA CYS A 190 -9.43 -8.82 10.70
C CYS A 190 -8.56 -8.31 11.85
N ALA A 191 -7.32 -8.77 11.96
CA ALA A 191 -6.40 -8.31 13.01
C ALA A 191 -6.20 -6.78 12.96
N VAL A 192 -6.06 -6.22 11.77
CA VAL A 192 -5.94 -4.77 11.58
C VAL A 192 -7.25 -4.05 11.89
N LEU A 193 -8.38 -4.58 11.45
CA LEU A 193 -9.69 -3.96 11.71
C LEU A 193 -10.07 -4.00 13.19
N ASP A 194 -9.72 -5.08 13.91
CA ASP A 194 -9.99 -5.19 15.35
C ASP A 194 -9.22 -4.11 16.13
N ASP A 195 -7.94 -3.87 15.82
CA ASP A 195 -7.14 -2.82 16.44
C ASP A 195 -7.60 -1.41 16.00
N LEU A 196 -7.93 -1.22 14.71
CA LEU A 196 -8.41 0.05 14.20
C LEU A 196 -9.75 0.45 14.83
N LYS A 197 -10.67 -0.50 15.03
CA LYS A 197 -12.01 -0.27 15.57
C LYS A 197 -11.98 0.34 16.98
N VAL A 198 -10.97 0.03 17.77
CA VAL A 198 -10.84 0.60 19.13
C VAL A 198 -10.11 1.95 19.14
N LYS A 199 -9.42 2.30 18.07
CA LYS A 199 -8.64 3.53 17.95
C LYS A 199 -9.39 4.72 17.35
N VAL A 200 -10.42 4.46 16.55
CA VAL A 200 -11.10 5.50 15.78
C VAL A 200 -12.55 5.67 16.23
N PRO A 201 -13.15 6.85 16.05
CA PRO A 201 -14.57 7.05 16.34
C PRO A 201 -15.44 6.04 15.58
N PRO A 202 -16.47 5.46 16.20
CA PRO A 202 -17.35 4.48 15.54
C PRO A 202 -17.96 4.96 14.23
N ALA A 203 -18.24 6.26 14.11
CA ALA A 203 -18.78 6.86 12.89
C ALA A 203 -17.79 6.86 11.71
N ASP A 204 -16.48 6.91 11.98
CA ASP A 204 -15.43 6.99 10.97
C ASP A 204 -14.95 5.60 10.53
N PHE A 205 -15.12 4.59 11.40
CA PHE A 205 -14.61 3.23 11.18
C PHE A 205 -15.07 2.60 9.84
N PRO A 206 -16.37 2.66 9.45
CA PRO A 206 -16.83 2.06 8.19
C PRO A 206 -16.12 2.64 6.96
N ALA A 207 -15.93 3.94 6.92
CA ALA A 207 -15.24 4.61 5.82
C ALA A 207 -13.76 4.23 5.76
N MET A 208 -13.10 4.05 6.89
CA MET A 208 -11.70 3.62 6.97
C MET A 208 -11.54 2.15 6.58
N ALA A 209 -12.42 1.27 7.06
CA ALA A 209 -12.45 -0.14 6.66
C ALA A 209 -12.66 -0.30 5.14
N GLY A 210 -13.57 0.47 4.55
CA GLY A 210 -13.85 0.49 3.12
C GLY A 210 -12.70 1.00 2.24
N ARG A 211 -11.60 1.52 2.83
CA ARG A 211 -10.38 1.92 2.12
C ARG A 211 -9.32 0.85 2.08
N MET A 212 -9.47 -0.20 2.85
CA MET A 212 -8.58 -1.35 2.76
C MET A 212 -8.69 -1.96 1.37
N SER A 213 -7.57 -2.33 0.80
CA SER A 213 -7.48 -3.03 -0.49
C SER A 213 -6.64 -4.29 -0.36
N PHE A 214 -6.67 -5.13 -1.38
CA PHE A 214 -5.98 -6.42 -1.38
C PHE A 214 -5.09 -6.54 -2.60
N PHE A 215 -3.96 -7.20 -2.44
CA PHE A 215 -3.09 -7.66 -3.52
C PHE A 215 -3.03 -9.18 -3.47
N VAL A 216 -3.80 -9.82 -4.31
CA VAL A 216 -3.99 -11.26 -4.37
C VAL A 216 -3.35 -11.83 -5.63
N ASN A 217 -3.02 -13.10 -5.61
CA ASN A 217 -2.48 -13.78 -6.78
C ASN A 217 -3.59 -14.35 -7.66
N ALA A 218 -3.30 -14.57 -8.95
CA ALA A 218 -4.12 -15.31 -9.87
C ALA A 218 -3.22 -16.19 -10.75
N GLY A 219 -3.11 -17.46 -10.39
CA GLY A 219 -2.29 -18.43 -11.09
C GLY A 219 -2.93 -18.96 -12.36
N ILE A 220 -2.29 -19.96 -12.98
CA ILE A 220 -2.73 -20.54 -14.25
C ILE A 220 -4.01 -21.39 -14.15
N ARG A 221 -4.40 -21.82 -12.95
CA ARG A 221 -5.60 -22.64 -12.74
C ARG A 221 -6.86 -21.79 -12.77
N PHE A 222 -7.26 -21.38 -13.96
CA PHE A 222 -8.30 -20.38 -14.20
C PHE A 222 -9.56 -20.57 -13.36
N VAL A 223 -10.15 -21.79 -13.33
CA VAL A 223 -11.40 -22.05 -12.57
C VAL A 223 -11.18 -21.88 -11.06
N THR A 224 -10.07 -22.42 -10.53
CA THR A 224 -9.72 -22.28 -9.11
C THR A 224 -9.57 -20.81 -8.73
N GLU A 225 -8.85 -20.04 -9.53
CA GLU A 225 -8.61 -18.61 -9.28
C GLU A 225 -9.89 -17.79 -9.38
N LEU A 226 -10.74 -18.09 -10.36
CA LEU A 226 -12.06 -17.46 -10.48
C LEU A 226 -12.91 -17.73 -9.22
N CYS A 227 -12.95 -18.97 -8.73
CA CYS A 227 -13.68 -19.35 -7.54
C CYS A 227 -13.10 -18.64 -6.30
N LYS A 228 -11.76 -18.59 -6.16
CA LYS A 228 -11.08 -17.88 -5.07
C LYS A 228 -11.48 -16.41 -5.04
N MET A 229 -11.45 -15.69 -6.16
CA MET A 229 -11.80 -14.28 -6.21
C MET A 229 -13.27 -14.02 -5.87
N ARG A 230 -14.17 -14.91 -6.28
CA ARG A 230 -15.58 -14.85 -5.89
C ARG A 230 -15.77 -15.12 -4.39
N ALA A 231 -15.04 -16.08 -3.83
CA ALA A 231 -15.06 -16.38 -2.40
C ALA A 231 -14.51 -15.21 -1.58
N PHE A 232 -13.39 -14.60 -1.97
CA PHE A 232 -12.88 -13.39 -1.33
C PHE A 232 -13.95 -12.29 -1.26
N THR A 233 -14.64 -12.04 -2.38
CA THR A 233 -15.66 -10.99 -2.44
C THR A 233 -16.83 -11.28 -1.49
N ALA A 234 -17.32 -12.52 -1.48
CA ALA A 234 -18.45 -12.91 -0.63
C ALA A 234 -18.09 -12.89 0.86
N LEU A 235 -16.94 -13.49 1.21
CA LEU A 235 -16.49 -13.56 2.60
C LEU A 235 -16.10 -12.17 3.17
N TRP A 236 -15.52 -11.31 2.36
CA TRP A 236 -15.22 -9.94 2.79
C TRP A 236 -16.50 -9.15 3.09
N ASP A 237 -17.48 -9.23 2.22
CA ASP A 237 -18.79 -8.57 2.42
C ASP A 237 -19.46 -9.08 3.71
N GLU A 238 -19.52 -10.41 3.89
CA GLU A 238 -20.08 -11.06 5.08
C GLU A 238 -19.34 -10.67 6.36
N LEU A 239 -18.00 -10.69 6.36
CA LEU A 239 -17.19 -10.30 7.51
C LEU A 239 -17.44 -8.85 7.94
N LEU A 240 -17.48 -7.93 6.99
CA LEU A 240 -17.70 -6.52 7.29
C LEU A 240 -19.12 -6.27 7.82
N GLU A 241 -20.11 -7.00 7.31
CA GLU A 241 -21.49 -6.88 7.79
C GLU A 241 -21.67 -7.54 9.17
N THR A 242 -21.30 -8.80 9.31
CA THR A 242 -21.65 -9.59 10.49
C THR A 242 -20.74 -9.33 11.69
N ARG A 243 -19.40 -9.27 11.46
CA ARG A 243 -18.43 -9.07 12.55
C ARG A 243 -18.27 -7.58 12.91
N TYR A 244 -18.31 -6.70 11.93
CA TYR A 244 -18.01 -5.28 12.14
C TYR A 244 -19.24 -4.37 12.14
N GLY A 245 -20.41 -4.89 11.76
CA GLY A 245 -21.68 -4.15 11.75
C GLY A 245 -21.74 -3.05 10.68
N ILE A 246 -20.97 -3.17 9.61
CA ILE A 246 -20.97 -2.18 8.52
C ILE A 246 -22.15 -2.45 7.60
N THR A 247 -23.20 -1.65 7.70
CA THR A 247 -24.46 -1.82 6.94
C THR A 247 -24.39 -1.24 5.53
N ASP A 248 -23.58 -0.19 5.31
CA ASP A 248 -23.44 0.44 3.99
C ASP A 248 -22.59 -0.40 3.06
N ALA A 249 -23.19 -1.02 2.05
CA ALA A 249 -22.53 -1.87 1.06
C ALA A 249 -21.40 -1.17 0.27
N ARG A 250 -21.40 0.18 0.22
CA ARG A 250 -20.30 0.92 -0.42
C ARG A 250 -18.97 0.71 0.29
N PHE A 251 -18.96 0.52 1.60
CA PHE A 251 -17.78 0.28 2.41
C PHE A 251 -17.39 -1.19 2.51
N ARG A 252 -18.26 -2.12 2.07
CA ARG A 252 -18.00 -3.55 2.08
C ARG A 252 -17.43 -4.10 0.76
N ARG A 253 -17.18 -3.25 -0.21
CA ARG A 253 -16.63 -3.69 -1.51
C ARG A 253 -15.24 -4.29 -1.35
N PHE A 254 -15.05 -5.50 -1.87
CA PHE A 254 -13.73 -6.09 -2.01
C PHE A 254 -12.96 -5.36 -3.11
N ARG A 255 -11.86 -4.73 -2.74
CA ARG A 255 -11.03 -3.90 -3.63
C ARG A 255 -9.69 -4.59 -3.83
N TYR A 256 -9.36 -5.01 -5.05
CA TYR A 256 -8.12 -5.73 -5.41
C TYR A 256 -7.55 -5.24 -6.75
#